data_fcaf09750853b9d44bf4aace5769bebc
#
_entry.id   fcaf09750853b9d44bf4aace5769bebc
#
_cell.length_a   1.000
_cell.length_b   1.000
_cell.length_c   1.000
_cell.angle_alpha   90.00
_cell.angle_beta   90.00
_cell.angle_gamma   90.00
#
_symmetry.space_group_name_H-M   'P 1'
#
loop_
_entity.id
_entity.type
_entity.pdbx_description
1 polymer ?
#
loop_
_entity_poly.entity_id
_entity_poly.type
_entity_poly.pdbx_seq_one_letter_code
_entity_poly.pdbx_strand_id
1 'polypeptide(L)'
;EVKSGAEVKPYYLDDAAIQSWVAKKDAIPLRKIEIAYIDTSFVYNGDGDYSGLLKYEDVTEQIAPKERHVPKWIAGAQATLAGDMPERATGKHCKEPFGCPFRTFCEKLERKPAKYPVEILPRDNGLAAQLRADGYADLRRVPAKRITSKSHQRVWRITKSGQPELLPGAREALQSLPFPRYYLDFETISLAVPAWRNTRPYAMVPFQWSCHIESSDRSMKHAGFLSDGSSDPRREFAVSLIKVLRKRG
;
A
#
# COMPACT_ATOMS: atom_id res chain seq x y z
N GLU A 1 -5.01 9.52 22.24
CA GLU A 1 -4.16 8.74 21.32
C GLU A 1 -4.05 9.44 19.98
N VAL A 2 -2.84 9.51 19.41
CA VAL A 2 -2.58 10.19 18.12
C VAL A 2 -2.24 9.16 17.05
N LYS A 3 -2.91 9.25 15.92
CA LYS A 3 -2.72 8.36 14.77
C LYS A 3 -2.39 9.15 13.51
N SER A 4 -1.46 8.65 12.72
CA SER A 4 -1.13 9.22 11.41
C SER A 4 -2.18 8.89 10.32
N GLY A 5 -3.25 8.14 10.63
CA GLY A 5 -4.34 7.89 9.69
C GLY A 5 -5.17 9.14 9.40
N ALA A 6 -5.99 9.09 8.36
CA ALA A 6 -6.92 10.16 7.97
C ALA A 6 -8.35 9.94 8.49
N GLU A 7 -8.57 8.89 9.25
CA GLU A 7 -9.85 8.47 9.85
C GLU A 7 -9.63 7.53 11.01
N VAL A 8 -10.63 7.37 11.88
CA VAL A 8 -10.62 6.38 12.95
C VAL A 8 -10.89 4.99 12.35
N LYS A 9 -9.94 4.07 12.52
CA LYS A 9 -10.02 2.69 12.04
C LYS A 9 -10.45 1.75 13.17
N PRO A 10 -11.13 0.62 12.86
CA PRO A 10 -11.60 -0.31 13.89
C PRO A 10 -10.52 -0.77 14.87
N TYR A 11 -9.31 -1.03 14.41
CA TYR A 11 -8.21 -1.46 15.28
C TYR A 11 -7.60 -0.33 16.12
N TYR A 12 -7.87 0.95 15.81
CA TYR A 12 -7.55 2.07 16.70
C TYR A 12 -8.44 2.06 17.94
N LEU A 13 -9.70 1.61 17.80
CA LEU A 13 -10.60 1.45 18.93
C LEU A 13 -10.15 0.31 19.85
N ASP A 14 -9.60 -0.78 19.30
CA ASP A 14 -9.03 -1.87 20.10
C ASP A 14 -7.80 -1.39 20.89
N ASP A 15 -6.92 -0.62 20.25
CA ASP A 15 -5.74 -0.03 20.87
C ASP A 15 -6.13 0.96 21.99
N ALA A 16 -7.05 1.89 21.71
CA ALA A 16 -7.57 2.83 22.71
C ALA A 16 -8.26 2.10 23.90
N ALA A 17 -8.96 1.01 23.64
CA ALA A 17 -9.57 0.19 24.68
C ALA A 17 -8.51 -0.46 25.60
N ILE A 18 -7.41 -0.96 25.04
CA ILE A 18 -6.31 -1.53 25.82
C ILE A 18 -5.66 -0.45 26.68
N GLN A 19 -5.35 0.72 26.10
CA GLN A 19 -4.72 1.83 26.82
C GLN A 19 -5.62 2.35 27.94
N SER A 20 -6.93 2.52 27.67
CA SER A 20 -7.90 2.93 28.69
C SER A 20 -7.99 1.91 29.83
N TRP A 21 -8.03 0.62 29.50
CA TRP A 21 -8.05 -0.45 30.51
C TRP A 21 -6.79 -0.43 31.40
N VAL A 22 -5.60 -0.26 30.79
CA VAL A 22 -4.33 -0.15 31.55
C VAL A 22 -4.36 1.05 32.48
N ALA A 23 -4.73 2.23 31.98
CA ALA A 23 -4.80 3.45 32.80
C ALA A 23 -5.77 3.31 33.99
N LYS A 24 -6.94 2.71 33.76
CA LYS A 24 -7.92 2.43 34.83
C LYS A 24 -7.39 1.44 35.86
N LYS A 25 -6.60 0.44 35.43
CA LYS A 25 -5.97 -0.53 36.35
C LYS A 25 -4.89 0.12 37.21
N ASP A 26 -4.22 1.13 36.70
CA ASP A 26 -3.26 1.93 37.43
C ASP A 26 -3.88 3.13 38.19
N ALA A 27 -5.18 3.09 38.40
CA ALA A 27 -5.98 4.10 39.10
C ALA A 27 -5.87 5.52 38.54
N ILE A 28 -5.54 5.66 37.24
CA ILE A 28 -5.50 6.95 36.54
C ILE A 28 -6.96 7.33 36.20
N PRO A 29 -7.49 8.47 36.70
CA PRO A 29 -8.84 8.89 36.39
C PRO A 29 -8.95 9.37 34.94
N LEU A 30 -9.77 8.67 34.17
CA LEU A 30 -10.04 9.05 32.78
C LEU A 30 -11.45 9.64 32.71
N ARG A 31 -11.56 10.87 32.21
CA ARG A 31 -12.83 11.55 31.96
C ARG A 31 -13.32 11.33 30.52
N LYS A 32 -12.41 11.26 29.60
CA LYS A 32 -12.67 11.20 28.14
C LYS A 32 -11.53 10.49 27.43
N ILE A 33 -11.83 9.73 26.39
CA ILE A 33 -10.85 9.10 25.51
C ILE A 33 -11.09 9.58 24.07
N GLU A 34 -10.06 10.18 23.50
CA GLU A 34 -10.11 10.70 22.14
C GLU A 34 -9.02 10.08 21.26
N ILE A 35 -9.34 9.88 19.99
CA ILE A 35 -8.37 9.59 18.94
C ILE A 35 -8.19 10.85 18.11
N ALA A 36 -6.96 11.35 18.10
CA ALA A 36 -6.55 12.41 17.18
C ALA A 36 -6.02 11.81 15.89
N TYR A 37 -6.46 12.30 14.76
CA TYR A 37 -6.05 11.85 13.43
C TYR A 37 -5.88 13.02 12.46
N ILE A 38 -5.21 12.79 11.35
CA ILE A 38 -4.85 13.85 10.40
C ILE A 38 -6.09 14.33 9.62
N ASP A 39 -6.33 15.65 9.62
CA ASP A 39 -7.29 16.27 8.72
C ASP A 39 -6.67 16.45 7.32
N THR A 40 -7.07 15.63 6.38
CA THR A 40 -6.59 15.73 4.99
C THR A 40 -7.09 16.97 4.25
N SER A 41 -8.06 17.71 4.81
CA SER A 41 -8.52 18.99 4.27
C SER A 41 -7.66 20.18 4.72
N PHE A 42 -6.82 20.01 5.75
CA PHE A 42 -5.90 21.03 6.23
C PHE A 42 -4.99 21.52 5.12
N VAL A 43 -4.80 22.83 5.01
CA VAL A 43 -3.86 23.45 4.08
C VAL A 43 -2.80 24.17 4.88
N TYR A 44 -1.55 23.76 4.74
CA TYR A 44 -0.44 24.42 5.41
C TYR A 44 -0.14 25.80 4.78
N ASN A 45 -0.25 26.86 5.59
CA ASN A 45 -0.02 28.24 5.16
C ASN A 45 1.42 28.72 5.40
N GLY A 46 2.27 27.90 6.01
CA GLY A 46 3.65 28.24 6.35
C GLY A 46 3.82 28.67 7.81
N ASP A 47 5.01 29.17 8.13
CA ASP A 47 5.37 29.79 9.42
C ASP A 47 5.32 28.84 10.63
N GLY A 48 5.30 27.51 10.39
CA GLY A 48 5.22 26.52 11.45
C GLY A 48 3.85 26.38 12.13
N ASP A 49 2.81 27.03 11.58
CA ASP A 49 1.45 26.93 12.14
C ASP A 49 0.73 25.69 11.59
N TYR A 50 0.52 24.73 12.48
CA TYR A 50 -0.21 23.49 12.24
C TYR A 50 -1.53 23.44 13.02
N SER A 51 -2.07 24.58 13.44
CA SER A 51 -3.37 24.67 14.10
C SER A 51 -4.46 24.15 13.16
N GLY A 52 -5.20 23.13 13.59
CA GLY A 52 -6.21 22.46 12.77
C GLY A 52 -5.71 21.28 11.93
N LEU A 53 -4.42 20.89 12.03
CA LEU A 53 -3.91 19.68 11.35
C LEU A 53 -4.56 18.40 11.87
N LEU A 54 -4.96 18.37 13.13
CA LEU A 54 -5.55 17.20 13.78
C LEU A 54 -7.05 17.40 13.99
N LYS A 55 -7.81 16.37 13.67
CA LYS A 55 -9.19 16.16 14.13
C LYS A 55 -9.20 15.27 15.36
N TYR A 56 -10.18 15.47 16.23
CA TYR A 56 -10.36 14.69 17.45
C TYR A 56 -11.74 14.02 17.42
N GLU A 57 -11.77 12.73 17.68
CA GLU A 57 -13.01 11.96 17.81
C GLU A 57 -13.09 11.36 19.21
N ASP A 58 -14.18 11.65 19.92
CA ASP A 58 -14.49 11.03 21.20
C ASP A 58 -14.94 9.59 20.96
N VAL A 59 -14.16 8.65 21.45
CA VAL A 59 -14.40 7.21 21.31
C VAL A 59 -14.76 6.54 22.63
N THR A 60 -15.03 7.32 23.68
CA THR A 60 -15.28 6.83 25.05
C THR A 60 -16.35 5.74 25.09
N GLU A 61 -17.50 5.99 24.46
CA GLU A 61 -18.59 5.03 24.39
C GLU A 61 -18.31 3.85 23.48
N GLN A 62 -17.60 4.08 22.37
CA GLN A 62 -17.29 3.05 21.38
C GLN A 62 -16.31 2.00 21.91
N ILE A 63 -15.40 2.40 22.80
CA ILE A 63 -14.40 1.48 23.38
C ILE A 63 -14.90 0.75 24.63
N ALA A 64 -15.92 1.25 25.33
CA ALA A 64 -16.41 0.65 26.59
C ALA A 64 -16.75 -0.85 26.46
N PRO A 65 -17.46 -1.34 25.43
CA PRO A 65 -17.65 -2.77 25.23
C PRO A 65 -16.37 -3.55 24.94
N LYS A 66 -15.37 -2.92 24.27
CA LYS A 66 -14.08 -3.55 23.92
C LYS A 66 -13.19 -3.71 25.15
N GLU A 67 -13.17 -2.76 26.07
CA GLU A 67 -12.42 -2.83 27.33
C GLU A 67 -12.74 -4.11 28.14
N ARG A 68 -14.00 -4.57 28.13
CA ARG A 68 -14.42 -5.79 28.81
C ARG A 68 -13.73 -7.05 28.26
N HIS A 69 -13.23 -6.99 27.02
CA HIS A 69 -12.53 -8.10 26.37
C HIS A 69 -11.02 -8.10 26.62
N VAL A 70 -10.43 -6.98 27.07
CA VAL A 70 -8.99 -6.84 27.28
C VAL A 70 -8.41 -7.93 28.19
N PRO A 71 -9.01 -8.27 29.35
CA PRO A 71 -8.50 -9.37 30.19
C PRO A 71 -8.44 -10.71 29.45
N LYS A 72 -9.43 -10.99 28.59
CA LYS A 72 -9.47 -12.22 27.78
C LYS A 72 -8.36 -12.21 26.71
N TRP A 73 -8.10 -11.06 26.08
CA TRP A 73 -7.02 -10.91 25.12
C TRP A 73 -5.65 -11.14 25.76
N ILE A 74 -5.42 -10.57 26.95
CA ILE A 74 -4.19 -10.76 27.73
C ILE A 74 -4.01 -12.24 28.08
N ALA A 75 -5.02 -12.88 28.66
CA ALA A 75 -4.96 -14.29 29.02
C ALA A 75 -4.67 -15.19 27.79
N GLY A 76 -5.31 -14.90 26.64
CA GLY A 76 -5.07 -15.62 25.39
C GLY A 76 -3.64 -15.43 24.88
N ALA A 77 -3.10 -14.22 24.94
CA ALA A 77 -1.72 -13.96 24.54
C ALA A 77 -0.71 -14.68 25.46
N GLN A 78 -0.92 -14.61 26.77
CA GLN A 78 -0.09 -15.31 27.76
C GLN A 78 -0.12 -16.83 27.58
N ALA A 79 -1.30 -17.41 27.36
CA ALA A 79 -1.46 -18.83 27.09
C ALA A 79 -0.71 -19.26 25.79
N THR A 80 -0.79 -18.41 24.74
CA THR A 80 -0.05 -18.66 23.51
C THR A 80 1.46 -18.61 23.70
N LEU A 81 1.96 -17.67 24.51
CA LEU A 81 3.39 -17.52 24.81
C LEU A 81 3.92 -18.65 25.72
N ALA A 82 3.10 -19.20 26.59
CA ALA A 82 3.46 -20.27 27.52
C ALA A 82 3.33 -21.69 26.89
N GLY A 83 2.63 -21.82 25.78
CA GLY A 83 2.34 -23.08 25.13
C GLY A 83 3.23 -23.36 23.91
N ASP A 84 2.93 -24.46 23.26
CA ASP A 84 3.56 -24.82 21.97
C ASP A 84 3.11 -23.84 20.86
N MET A 85 3.86 -23.84 19.76
CA MET A 85 3.52 -23.02 18.59
C MET A 85 2.10 -23.35 18.09
N PRO A 86 1.20 -22.35 17.98
CA PRO A 86 -0.15 -22.61 17.53
C PRO A 86 -0.20 -23.17 16.10
N GLU A 87 -0.94 -24.24 15.88
CA GLU A 87 -1.26 -24.72 14.54
C GLU A 87 -2.29 -23.79 13.90
N ARG A 88 -1.85 -22.98 12.95
CA ARG A 88 -2.72 -22.04 12.25
C ARG A 88 -2.33 -21.93 10.78
N ALA A 89 -3.22 -22.35 9.89
CA ALA A 89 -3.04 -22.19 8.45
C ALA A 89 -2.98 -20.70 8.06
N THR A 90 -2.21 -20.38 7.02
CA THR A 90 -2.16 -19.02 6.48
C THR A 90 -3.50 -18.61 5.88
N GLY A 91 -3.81 -17.31 5.93
CA GLY A 91 -5.10 -16.80 5.47
C GLY A 91 -5.18 -15.28 5.49
N LYS A 92 -6.40 -14.76 5.44
CA LYS A 92 -6.70 -13.32 5.43
C LYS A 92 -6.08 -12.59 6.64
N HIS A 93 -6.10 -13.21 7.82
CA HIS A 93 -5.51 -12.69 9.05
C HIS A 93 -3.97 -12.49 8.98
N CYS A 94 -3.30 -13.07 7.99
CA CYS A 94 -1.87 -12.83 7.75
C CYS A 94 -1.59 -11.51 7.00
N LYS A 95 -2.64 -10.83 6.55
CA LYS A 95 -2.56 -9.56 5.81
C LYS A 95 -3.33 -8.43 6.48
N GLU A 96 -4.29 -8.75 7.34
CA GLU A 96 -5.21 -7.80 7.96
C GLU A 96 -5.18 -7.92 9.50
N PRO A 97 -5.18 -6.78 10.22
CA PRO A 97 -5.09 -5.39 9.75
C PRO A 97 -3.70 -4.99 9.27
N PHE A 98 -2.68 -5.80 9.53
CA PHE A 98 -1.27 -5.61 9.15
C PHE A 98 -0.68 -6.90 8.61
N GLY A 99 0.42 -6.76 7.83
CA GLY A 99 1.20 -7.92 7.40
C GLY A 99 1.79 -8.68 8.60
N CYS A 100 1.48 -9.96 8.73
CA CYS A 100 2.05 -10.81 9.79
C CYS A 100 3.53 -11.08 9.51
N PRO A 101 4.46 -10.77 10.42
CA PRO A 101 5.89 -11.03 10.23
C PRO A 101 6.23 -12.52 10.13
N PHE A 102 5.37 -13.40 10.67
CA PHE A 102 5.57 -14.85 10.63
C PHE A 102 4.99 -15.51 9.37
N ARG A 103 4.33 -14.76 8.48
CA ARG A 103 3.66 -15.30 7.31
C ARG A 103 4.57 -16.21 6.47
N THR A 104 5.77 -15.75 6.13
CA THR A 104 6.74 -16.53 5.33
C THR A 104 7.18 -17.83 6.03
N PHE A 105 7.26 -17.82 7.35
CA PHE A 105 7.54 -19.01 8.15
C PHE A 105 6.38 -20.01 8.05
N CYS A 106 5.15 -19.58 8.30
CA CYS A 106 3.97 -20.43 8.21
C CYS A 106 3.78 -21.02 6.80
N GLU A 107 3.96 -20.19 5.76
CA GLU A 107 3.89 -20.66 4.36
C GLU A 107 4.91 -21.79 4.04
N LYS A 108 6.07 -21.80 4.71
CA LYS A 108 7.06 -22.87 4.56
C LYS A 108 6.66 -24.19 5.23
N LEU A 109 5.85 -24.13 6.30
CA LEU A 109 5.32 -25.31 6.99
C LEU A 109 4.13 -25.93 6.24
N GLU A 110 3.48 -25.15 5.41
CA GLU A 110 2.41 -25.61 4.54
C GLU A 110 2.98 -26.38 3.33
N ARG A 111 2.09 -27.02 2.57
CA ARG A 111 2.49 -27.76 1.36
C ARG A 111 3.30 -26.86 0.42
N LYS A 112 4.38 -27.42 -0.18
CA LYS A 112 5.18 -26.71 -1.19
C LYS A 112 4.25 -25.97 -2.16
N PRO A 113 4.44 -24.65 -2.35
CA PRO A 113 3.61 -23.89 -3.27
C PRO A 113 3.70 -24.50 -4.67
N ALA A 114 2.60 -24.49 -5.40
CA ALA A 114 2.61 -24.87 -6.80
C ALA A 114 3.58 -23.98 -7.59
N LYS A 115 4.18 -24.50 -8.66
CA LYS A 115 5.10 -23.72 -9.50
C LYS A 115 4.47 -22.42 -10.01
N TYR A 116 3.17 -22.46 -10.31
CA TYR A 116 2.37 -21.30 -10.73
C TYR A 116 1.11 -21.24 -9.87
N PRO A 117 1.20 -20.74 -8.63
CA PRO A 117 0.05 -20.68 -7.75
C PRO A 117 -1.06 -19.79 -8.30
N VAL A 118 -2.32 -20.11 -7.99
CA VAL A 118 -3.48 -19.35 -8.50
C VAL A 118 -3.47 -17.88 -8.05
N GLU A 119 -2.72 -17.55 -7.02
CA GLU A 119 -2.52 -16.21 -6.47
C GLU A 119 -1.72 -15.27 -7.39
N ILE A 120 -1.12 -15.77 -8.49
CA ILE A 120 -0.48 -14.92 -9.50
C ILE A 120 -1.50 -14.14 -10.36
N LEU A 121 -2.79 -14.48 -10.25
CA LEU A 121 -3.84 -13.71 -10.93
C LEU A 121 -3.89 -12.28 -10.37
N PRO A 122 -3.75 -11.26 -11.20
CA PRO A 122 -3.72 -9.87 -10.74
C PRO A 122 -5.12 -9.39 -10.34
N ARG A 123 -5.23 -8.65 -9.23
CA ARG A 123 -6.51 -8.07 -8.77
C ARG A 123 -7.64 -9.09 -8.75
N ASP A 124 -7.39 -10.24 -8.12
CA ASP A 124 -8.21 -11.44 -8.25
C ASP A 124 -9.60 -11.35 -7.57
N ASN A 125 -9.84 -10.32 -6.73
CA ASN A 125 -11.11 -10.09 -6.01
C ASN A 125 -11.66 -11.36 -5.33
N GLY A 126 -10.77 -12.22 -4.82
CA GLY A 126 -11.10 -13.46 -4.13
C GLY A 126 -11.22 -14.71 -5.02
N LEU A 127 -11.00 -14.60 -6.34
CA LEU A 127 -11.04 -15.74 -7.26
C LEU A 127 -9.98 -16.80 -6.88
N ALA A 128 -8.76 -16.39 -6.48
CA ALA A 128 -7.73 -17.32 -6.06
C ALA A 128 -8.18 -18.15 -4.84
N ALA A 129 -8.83 -17.53 -3.87
CA ALA A 129 -9.38 -18.22 -2.70
C ALA A 129 -10.47 -19.24 -3.10
N GLN A 130 -11.37 -18.88 -4.02
CA GLN A 130 -12.37 -19.80 -4.55
C GLN A 130 -11.75 -20.99 -5.30
N LEU A 131 -10.75 -20.72 -6.14
CA LEU A 131 -10.04 -21.77 -6.85
C LEU A 131 -9.32 -22.73 -5.90
N ARG A 132 -8.73 -22.19 -4.82
CA ARG A 132 -8.14 -23.02 -3.75
C ARG A 132 -9.19 -23.91 -3.08
N ALA A 133 -10.32 -23.34 -2.70
CA ALA A 133 -11.43 -24.11 -2.09
C ALA A 133 -11.92 -25.24 -3.02
N ASP A 134 -11.89 -25.02 -4.34
CA ASP A 134 -12.23 -26.02 -5.36
C ASP A 134 -11.07 -27.00 -5.67
N GLY A 135 -9.96 -26.95 -4.94
CA GLY A 135 -8.83 -27.88 -5.06
C GLY A 135 -7.77 -27.49 -6.10
N TYR A 136 -7.87 -26.31 -6.70
CA TYR A 136 -6.87 -25.84 -7.67
C TYR A 136 -5.74 -25.07 -6.97
N ALA A 137 -4.56 -25.68 -6.89
CA ALA A 137 -3.36 -25.01 -6.37
C ALA A 137 -2.52 -24.34 -7.47
N ASP A 138 -2.47 -24.95 -8.66
CA ASP A 138 -1.67 -24.49 -9.80
C ASP A 138 -2.58 -23.95 -10.89
N LEU A 139 -2.33 -22.72 -11.35
CA LEU A 139 -3.13 -22.03 -12.34
C LEU A 139 -3.26 -22.80 -13.68
N ARG A 140 -2.23 -23.57 -14.05
CA ARG A 140 -2.26 -24.38 -15.29
C ARG A 140 -3.29 -25.49 -15.25
N ARG A 141 -3.73 -25.91 -14.06
CA ARG A 141 -4.75 -26.95 -13.85
C ARG A 141 -6.18 -26.39 -13.82
N VAL A 142 -6.32 -25.07 -13.76
CA VAL A 142 -7.62 -24.41 -13.72
C VAL A 142 -8.27 -24.50 -15.11
N PRO A 143 -9.53 -25.01 -15.21
CA PRO A 143 -10.25 -25.01 -16.48
C PRO A 143 -10.53 -23.59 -17.00
N ALA A 144 -10.42 -23.35 -18.32
CA ALA A 144 -10.58 -22.02 -18.92
C ALA A 144 -11.92 -21.34 -18.55
N LYS A 145 -13.01 -22.13 -18.46
CA LYS A 145 -14.35 -21.65 -18.10
C LYS A 145 -14.44 -21.00 -16.71
N ARG A 146 -13.48 -21.27 -15.83
CA ARG A 146 -13.41 -20.67 -14.49
C ARG A 146 -12.76 -19.27 -14.50
N ILE A 147 -12.12 -18.90 -15.59
CA ILE A 147 -11.40 -17.65 -15.75
C ILE A 147 -12.19 -16.74 -16.69
N THR A 148 -12.97 -15.83 -16.13
CA THR A 148 -13.91 -14.98 -16.90
C THR A 148 -13.30 -13.62 -17.29
N SER A 149 -12.46 -13.03 -16.46
CA SER A 149 -11.81 -11.74 -16.73
C SER A 149 -10.78 -11.86 -17.87
N LYS A 150 -10.80 -10.92 -18.82
CA LYS A 150 -9.83 -10.87 -19.95
C LYS A 150 -8.38 -10.83 -19.48
N SER A 151 -8.08 -10.06 -18.41
CA SER A 151 -6.74 -9.99 -17.84
C SER A 151 -6.32 -11.33 -17.23
N HIS A 152 -7.20 -12.01 -16.50
CA HIS A 152 -6.93 -13.33 -15.93
C HIS A 152 -6.78 -14.40 -17.01
N GLN A 153 -7.60 -14.37 -18.06
CA GLN A 153 -7.49 -15.27 -19.21
C GLN A 153 -6.13 -15.15 -19.89
N ARG A 154 -5.62 -13.91 -20.02
CA ARG A 154 -4.29 -13.68 -20.58
C ARG A 154 -3.19 -14.30 -19.70
N VAL A 155 -3.22 -14.03 -18.39
CA VAL A 155 -2.26 -14.62 -17.44
C VAL A 155 -2.35 -16.15 -17.48
N TRP A 156 -3.57 -16.70 -17.48
CA TRP A 156 -3.78 -18.16 -17.54
C TRP A 156 -3.20 -18.78 -18.83
N ARG A 157 -3.45 -18.18 -20.02
CA ARG A 157 -2.92 -18.69 -21.30
C ARG A 157 -1.40 -18.67 -21.30
N ILE A 158 -0.79 -17.54 -20.91
CA ILE A 158 0.68 -17.38 -20.84
C ILE A 158 1.27 -18.39 -19.86
N THR A 159 0.67 -18.55 -18.69
CA THR A 159 1.14 -19.49 -17.68
C THR A 159 1.04 -20.94 -18.16
N LYS A 160 -0.03 -21.28 -18.88
CA LYS A 160 -0.26 -22.63 -19.39
C LYS A 160 0.64 -22.96 -20.57
N SER A 161 0.84 -22.04 -21.49
CA SER A 161 1.67 -22.24 -22.68
C SER A 161 3.16 -22.12 -22.38
N GLY A 162 3.55 -21.32 -21.37
CA GLY A 162 4.94 -20.97 -21.10
C GLY A 162 5.52 -19.99 -22.13
N GLN A 163 4.69 -19.44 -23.03
CA GLN A 163 5.12 -18.55 -24.10
C GLN A 163 4.61 -17.12 -23.86
N PRO A 164 5.43 -16.09 -24.15
CA PRO A 164 4.99 -14.71 -24.07
C PRO A 164 3.88 -14.44 -25.09
N GLU A 165 2.91 -13.62 -24.73
CA GLU A 165 1.82 -13.17 -25.61
C GLU A 165 2.02 -11.70 -25.97
N LEU A 166 2.30 -11.42 -27.22
CA LEU A 166 2.29 -10.07 -27.79
C LEU A 166 0.94 -9.83 -28.47
N LEU A 167 0.32 -8.69 -28.13
CA LEU A 167 -0.93 -8.32 -28.80
C LEU A 167 -0.66 -7.92 -30.25
N PRO A 168 -1.58 -8.21 -31.18
CA PRO A 168 -1.51 -7.70 -32.55
C PRO A 168 -1.36 -6.16 -32.53
N GLY A 169 -0.52 -5.63 -33.42
CA GLY A 169 -0.26 -4.18 -33.50
C GLY A 169 0.73 -3.62 -32.48
N ALA A 170 1.21 -4.41 -31.51
CA ALA A 170 2.17 -3.91 -30.51
C ALA A 170 3.50 -3.47 -31.13
N ARG A 171 3.98 -4.19 -32.15
CA ARG A 171 5.20 -3.85 -32.89
C ARG A 171 5.02 -2.54 -33.67
N GLU A 172 3.93 -2.44 -34.41
CA GLU A 172 3.57 -1.28 -35.23
C GLU A 172 3.40 -0.04 -34.36
N ALA A 173 2.72 -0.18 -33.21
CA ALA A 173 2.55 0.90 -32.24
C ALA A 173 3.90 1.40 -31.71
N LEU A 174 4.82 0.49 -31.35
CA LEU A 174 6.17 0.89 -30.92
C LEU A 174 7.02 1.51 -32.04
N GLN A 175 6.88 1.00 -33.26
CA GLN A 175 7.63 1.54 -34.41
C GLN A 175 7.11 2.90 -34.85
N SER A 176 5.82 3.19 -34.66
CA SER A 176 5.21 4.48 -35.02
C SER A 176 5.57 5.61 -34.04
N LEU A 177 6.16 5.33 -32.88
CA LEU A 177 6.59 6.36 -31.95
C LEU A 177 7.78 7.14 -32.55
N PRO A 178 7.66 8.48 -32.69
CA PRO A 178 8.73 9.30 -33.26
C PRO A 178 9.96 9.37 -32.35
N PHE A 179 11.07 9.80 -32.90
CA PHE A 179 12.26 10.17 -32.16
C PHE A 179 12.34 11.72 -31.99
N PRO A 180 12.97 12.19 -30.90
CA PRO A 180 13.54 11.43 -29.80
C PRO A 180 12.46 10.80 -28.92
N ARG A 181 12.73 9.62 -28.36
CA ARG A 181 11.87 8.97 -27.40
C ARG A 181 12.34 9.26 -25.99
N TYR A 182 11.40 9.64 -25.11
CA TYR A 182 11.66 9.98 -23.73
C TYR A 182 11.13 8.87 -22.82
N TYR A 183 12.01 8.24 -22.07
CA TYR A 183 11.67 7.27 -21.04
C TYR A 183 11.78 7.98 -19.70
N LEU A 184 10.63 8.47 -19.21
CA LEU A 184 10.52 9.32 -18.03
C LEU A 184 10.00 8.51 -16.85
N ASP A 185 10.66 8.68 -15.73
CA ASP A 185 10.22 8.21 -14.42
C ASP A 185 10.36 9.33 -13.40
N PHE A 186 9.50 9.37 -12.36
CA PHE A 186 9.58 10.37 -11.30
C PHE A 186 9.07 9.83 -9.97
N GLU A 187 9.65 10.36 -8.89
CA GLU A 187 9.32 10.00 -7.53
C GLU A 187 8.56 11.13 -6.83
N THR A 188 7.64 10.72 -5.96
CA THR A 188 6.83 11.63 -5.15
C THR A 188 6.96 11.30 -3.67
N ILE A 189 6.89 12.32 -2.82
CA ILE A 189 6.76 12.16 -1.38
C ILE A 189 5.35 12.57 -0.95
N SER A 190 4.81 11.87 0.05
CA SER A 190 3.47 12.10 0.59
C SER A 190 3.58 12.18 2.12
N LEU A 191 3.65 13.40 2.65
CA LEU A 191 3.88 13.66 4.07
C LEU A 191 2.56 13.78 4.83
N ALA A 192 2.49 13.17 6.03
CA ALA A 192 1.37 13.35 6.96
C ALA A 192 1.31 14.81 7.49
N VAL A 193 2.48 15.39 7.76
CA VAL A 193 2.64 16.78 8.16
C VAL A 193 3.20 17.55 6.96
N PRO A 194 2.43 18.46 6.33
CA PRO A 194 2.89 19.21 5.17
C PRO A 194 4.13 20.07 5.49
N ALA A 195 5.15 20.02 4.64
CA ALA A 195 6.38 20.79 4.82
C ALA A 195 6.38 22.14 4.09
N TRP A 196 5.62 22.26 2.99
CA TRP A 196 5.64 23.43 2.12
C TRP A 196 4.28 24.12 2.03
N ARG A 197 4.29 25.44 1.89
CA ARG A 197 3.06 26.24 1.73
C ARG A 197 2.16 25.71 0.62
N ASN A 198 0.85 25.78 0.84
CA ASN A 198 -0.19 25.30 -0.08
C ASN A 198 -0.08 23.80 -0.37
N THR A 199 0.48 23.01 0.57
CA THR A 199 0.39 21.56 0.56
C THR A 199 -0.57 21.06 1.63
N ARG A 200 -1.10 19.87 1.42
CA ARG A 200 -2.03 19.19 2.34
C ARG A 200 -1.41 17.90 2.84
N PRO A 201 -1.87 17.37 3.96
CA PRO A 201 -1.52 16.03 4.38
C PRO A 201 -1.74 15.01 3.26
N TYR A 202 -0.76 14.16 3.05
CA TYR A 202 -0.74 13.11 2.02
C TYR A 202 -0.86 13.58 0.57
N ALA A 203 -0.73 14.87 0.30
CA ALA A 203 -0.57 15.36 -1.07
C ALA A 203 0.73 14.81 -1.67
N MET A 204 0.65 14.26 -2.88
CA MET A 204 1.83 13.81 -3.60
C MET A 204 2.62 15.02 -4.12
N VAL A 205 3.85 15.16 -3.67
CA VAL A 205 4.78 16.22 -4.08
C VAL A 205 5.92 15.58 -4.86
N PRO A 206 6.06 15.85 -6.15
CA PRO A 206 7.15 15.31 -6.97
C PRO A 206 8.47 16.00 -6.57
N PHE A 207 9.51 15.21 -6.35
CA PHE A 207 10.82 15.68 -5.91
C PHE A 207 12.01 15.18 -6.74
N GLN A 208 11.80 14.16 -7.55
CA GLN A 208 12.82 13.60 -8.43
C GLN A 208 12.22 13.21 -9.77
N TRP A 209 12.95 13.42 -10.86
CA TRP A 209 12.69 12.80 -12.15
C TRP A 209 13.97 12.31 -12.79
N SER A 210 13.85 11.25 -13.58
CA SER A 210 14.91 10.64 -14.38
C SER A 210 14.37 10.44 -15.79
N CYS A 211 15.12 10.85 -16.79
CA CYS A 211 14.71 10.76 -18.19
C CYS A 211 15.84 10.21 -19.06
N HIS A 212 15.62 9.07 -19.68
CA HIS A 212 16.47 8.56 -20.75
C HIS A 212 15.91 9.00 -22.10
N ILE A 213 16.76 9.53 -22.95
CA ILE A 213 16.39 10.12 -24.24
C ILE A 213 17.07 9.30 -25.34
N GLU A 214 16.27 8.59 -26.13
CA GLU A 214 16.73 7.79 -27.27
C GLU A 214 16.61 8.61 -28.56
N SER A 215 17.73 8.78 -29.26
CA SER A 215 17.77 9.43 -30.55
C SER A 215 17.52 8.43 -31.71
N SER A 216 17.29 8.92 -32.91
CA SER A 216 17.03 8.06 -34.09
C SER A 216 18.20 7.12 -34.45
N ASP A 217 19.42 7.49 -34.09
CA ASP A 217 20.63 6.65 -34.24
C ASP A 217 20.80 5.64 -33.07
N ARG A 218 19.81 5.52 -32.21
CA ARG A 218 19.81 4.67 -31.00
C ARG A 218 20.80 5.11 -29.92
N SER A 219 21.39 6.26 -30.02
CA SER A 219 22.17 6.83 -28.92
C SER A 219 21.26 7.19 -27.75
N MET A 220 21.77 6.97 -26.55
CA MET A 220 21.03 7.24 -25.29
C MET A 220 21.71 8.37 -24.52
N LYS A 221 20.91 9.35 -24.09
CA LYS A 221 21.33 10.38 -23.12
C LYS A 221 20.49 10.26 -21.88
N HIS A 222 21.05 10.66 -20.74
CA HIS A 222 20.34 10.73 -19.47
C HIS A 222 20.34 12.16 -18.98
N ALA A 223 19.18 12.58 -18.44
CA ALA A 223 19.02 13.80 -17.68
C ALA A 223 18.19 13.51 -16.44
N GLY A 224 18.38 14.25 -15.37
CA GLY A 224 17.65 14.06 -14.12
C GLY A 224 17.60 15.32 -13.28
N PHE A 225 16.72 15.29 -12.31
CA PHE A 225 16.57 16.29 -11.25
C PHE A 225 16.33 15.56 -9.93
N LEU A 226 16.95 16.02 -8.89
CA LEU A 226 16.70 15.58 -7.52
C LEU A 226 16.72 16.83 -6.62
N SER A 227 15.62 17.06 -5.93
CA SER A 227 15.54 18.11 -4.90
C SER A 227 16.40 17.74 -3.68
N ASP A 228 17.06 18.72 -3.12
CA ASP A 228 17.76 18.57 -1.81
C ASP A 228 16.81 18.67 -0.61
N GLY A 229 15.51 18.98 -0.85
CA GLY A 229 14.50 19.11 0.20
C GLY A 229 14.51 20.43 0.96
N SER A 230 15.43 21.36 0.67
CA SER A 230 15.55 22.64 1.37
C SER A 230 14.38 23.60 1.08
N SER A 231 13.74 23.45 -0.07
CA SER A 231 12.62 24.28 -0.53
C SER A 231 11.52 23.43 -1.22
N ASP A 232 10.39 24.06 -1.54
CA ASP A 232 9.32 23.41 -2.30
C ASP A 232 9.82 22.98 -3.69
N PRO A 233 9.90 21.67 -3.96
CA PRO A 233 10.52 21.18 -5.19
C PRO A 233 9.64 21.33 -6.43
N ARG A 234 8.33 21.54 -6.30
CA ARG A 234 7.35 21.41 -7.38
C ARG A 234 7.65 22.30 -8.58
N ARG A 235 8.05 23.56 -8.33
CA ARG A 235 8.36 24.51 -9.39
C ARG A 235 9.65 24.15 -10.14
N GLU A 236 10.70 23.86 -9.41
CA GLU A 236 12.00 23.53 -9.99
C GLU A 236 11.94 22.20 -10.74
N PHE A 237 11.26 21.20 -10.16
CA PHE A 237 10.93 19.94 -10.83
C PHE A 237 10.29 20.18 -12.20
N ALA A 238 9.22 20.96 -12.25
CA ALA A 238 8.49 21.23 -13.49
C ALA A 238 9.32 22.01 -14.50
N VAL A 239 10.01 23.06 -14.07
CA VAL A 239 10.84 23.91 -14.96
C VAL A 239 12.00 23.11 -15.54
N SER A 240 12.71 22.31 -14.73
CA SER A 240 13.82 21.49 -15.20
C SER A 240 13.37 20.41 -16.19
N LEU A 241 12.24 19.76 -15.92
CA LEU A 241 11.66 18.74 -16.80
C LEU A 241 11.25 19.31 -18.16
N ILE A 242 10.55 20.46 -18.18
CA ILE A 242 10.11 21.12 -19.43
C ILE A 242 11.31 21.49 -20.30
N LYS A 243 12.45 21.90 -19.72
CA LYS A 243 13.68 22.19 -20.47
C LYS A 243 14.22 20.96 -21.22
N VAL A 244 14.06 19.78 -20.63
CA VAL A 244 14.55 18.50 -21.21
C VAL A 244 13.60 17.97 -22.28
N LEU A 245 12.28 17.99 -22.01
CA LEU A 245 11.28 17.38 -22.90
C LEU A 245 11.12 18.12 -24.23
N ARG A 246 11.50 19.40 -24.31
CA ARG A 246 11.37 20.24 -25.51
C ARG A 246 9.94 20.29 -26.06
N LYS A 247 9.70 21.20 -27.06
CA LYS A 247 8.37 21.38 -27.68
C LYS A 247 8.00 20.27 -28.70
N ARG A 248 8.89 19.34 -29.01
CA ARG A 248 8.68 18.26 -29.97
C ARG A 248 9.28 16.97 -29.40
N GLY A 249 8.44 16.07 -28.98
CA GLY A 249 8.72 14.71 -28.54
C GLY A 249 7.42 13.94 -28.46
#